data_5bece9caf827eda581d3d520e3b9f8f5
#
_entry.id   5bece9caf827eda581d3d520e3b9f8f5
#
_cell.length_a   1.000
_cell.length_b   1.000
_cell.length_c   1.000
_cell.angle_alpha   90.00
_cell.angle_beta   90.00
_cell.angle_gamma   90.00
#
_symmetry.space_group_name_H-M   'P 1'
#
loop_
_entity.id
_entity.type
_entity.pdbx_description
1 polymer ?
#
loop_
_entity_poly.entity_id
_entity_poly.type
_entity_poly.pdbx_seq_one_letter_code
_entity_poly.pdbx_strand_id
1 'polypeptide(L)'
;MAVMNVNPTRMELTNLKRKLVTARRGHKLLKDKRDELMRQFLELVKENKALREKVENGIKTVNRHMALASADMSYESLSVALMMPFQKLNIDVKNKNVMSVTVPEFIPDFKSASQGDIYSYGYAFTSGDLDEAVSKLNEILPDMLRLAEVEKSCQLLSAEIEKTRRRVNALEHVMIPDYTDTIKYITMKLDENDRSTTTRLMKVKDMMLQNTHNYI
;
A
#
# COMPACT_ATOMS: atom_id res chain seq x y z
N MET A 1 30.99 -2.29 -4.17
CA MET A 1 30.56 -2.94 -2.93
C MET A 1 31.11 -2.12 -1.78
N ALA A 2 30.25 -1.50 -1.00
CA ALA A 2 30.67 -0.62 0.07
C ALA A 2 30.81 -1.43 1.35
N VAL A 3 32.04 -1.60 1.83
CA VAL A 3 32.29 -2.14 3.17
C VAL A 3 31.88 -1.06 4.17
N MET A 4 31.04 -1.41 5.13
CA MET A 4 30.64 -0.48 6.18
C MET A 4 31.84 -0.05 7.00
N ASN A 5 31.92 1.23 7.34
CA ASN A 5 33.02 1.75 8.17
C ASN A 5 32.82 1.37 9.65
N VAL A 6 33.23 0.15 9.99
CA VAL A 6 33.06 -0.45 11.33
C VAL A 6 34.41 -0.98 11.82
N ASN A 7 34.71 -0.82 13.13
CA ASN A 7 35.92 -1.37 13.71
C ASN A 7 35.94 -2.91 13.65
N PRO A 8 37.01 -3.54 13.15
CA PRO A 8 37.12 -4.99 13.01
C PRO A 8 37.36 -5.66 14.36
N THR A 9 36.29 -5.90 15.13
CA THR A 9 36.33 -6.57 16.43
C THR A 9 35.47 -7.83 16.42
N ARG A 10 35.80 -8.81 17.27
CA ARG A 10 34.99 -10.06 17.44
C ARG A 10 33.56 -9.76 17.87
N MET A 11 33.37 -8.70 18.66
CA MET A 11 32.06 -8.26 19.13
C MET A 11 31.19 -7.74 17.96
N GLU A 12 31.75 -6.87 17.11
CA GLU A 12 31.06 -6.37 15.95
C GLU A 12 30.78 -7.47 14.91
N LEU A 13 31.67 -8.43 14.73
CA LEU A 13 31.43 -9.59 13.88
C LEU A 13 30.17 -10.35 14.34
N THR A 14 30.03 -10.57 15.65
CA THR A 14 28.86 -11.26 16.21
C THR A 14 27.58 -10.44 16.04
N ASN A 15 27.64 -9.12 16.25
CA ASN A 15 26.51 -8.21 16.04
C ASN A 15 26.07 -8.18 14.57
N LEU A 16 27.00 -8.10 13.63
CA LEU A 16 26.71 -8.12 12.20
C LEU A 16 26.11 -9.45 11.75
N LYS A 17 26.60 -10.59 12.27
CA LYS A 17 25.99 -11.89 12.00
C LYS A 17 24.54 -11.95 12.48
N ARG A 18 24.23 -11.42 13.67
CA ARG A 18 22.86 -11.32 14.19
C ARG A 18 22.00 -10.41 13.31
N LYS A 19 22.50 -9.22 12.95
CA LYS A 19 21.82 -8.28 12.02
C LYS A 19 21.53 -8.93 10.67
N LEU A 20 22.47 -9.69 10.09
CA LEU A 20 22.28 -10.40 8.84
C LEU A 20 21.14 -11.43 8.92
N VAL A 21 21.08 -12.23 10.01
CA VAL A 21 20.01 -13.21 10.23
C VAL A 21 18.66 -12.51 10.33
N THR A 22 18.59 -11.39 11.09
CA THR A 22 17.36 -10.60 11.23
C THR A 22 16.94 -9.98 9.88
N ALA A 23 17.90 -9.44 9.11
CA ALA A 23 17.66 -8.87 7.79
C ALA A 23 17.10 -9.91 6.81
N ARG A 24 17.66 -11.11 6.78
CA ARG A 24 17.16 -12.21 5.94
C ARG A 24 15.75 -12.65 6.31
N ARG A 25 15.45 -12.77 7.61
CA ARG A 25 14.10 -13.06 8.10
C ARG A 25 13.11 -11.94 7.75
N GLY A 26 13.52 -10.68 7.99
CA GLY A 26 12.71 -9.51 7.64
C GLY A 26 12.45 -9.39 6.14
N HIS A 27 13.45 -9.68 5.30
CA HIS A 27 13.28 -9.72 3.84
C HIS A 27 12.22 -10.75 3.43
N LYS A 28 12.29 -11.98 3.95
CA LYS A 28 11.29 -13.02 3.65
C LYS A 28 9.88 -12.59 4.05
N LEU A 29 9.70 -12.11 5.30
CA LEU A 29 8.40 -11.68 5.79
C LEU A 29 7.82 -10.49 5.01
N LEU A 30 8.65 -9.52 4.62
CA LEU A 30 8.22 -8.39 3.81
C LEU A 30 7.89 -8.80 2.36
N LYS A 31 8.60 -9.79 1.82
CA LYS A 31 8.29 -10.36 0.51
C LYS A 31 6.94 -11.06 0.53
N ASP A 32 6.71 -11.93 1.53
CA ASP A 32 5.44 -12.63 1.71
C ASP A 32 4.28 -11.63 1.91
N LYS A 33 4.50 -10.56 2.72
CA LYS A 33 3.52 -9.48 2.89
C LYS A 33 3.21 -8.76 1.57
N ARG A 34 4.24 -8.43 0.78
CA ARG A 34 4.06 -7.77 -0.52
C ARG A 34 3.25 -8.63 -1.49
N ASP A 35 3.56 -9.92 -1.54
CA ASP A 35 2.92 -10.85 -2.47
C ASP A 35 1.44 -11.05 -2.12
N GLU A 36 1.10 -11.09 -0.83
CA GLU A 36 -0.29 -11.16 -0.37
C GLU A 36 -1.05 -9.85 -0.62
N LEU A 37 -0.43 -8.68 -0.35
CA LEU A 37 -1.02 -7.38 -0.69
C LEU A 37 -1.28 -7.25 -2.20
N MET A 38 -0.36 -7.75 -3.04
CA MET A 38 -0.51 -7.75 -4.48
C MET A 38 -1.69 -8.63 -4.93
N ARG A 39 -1.88 -9.80 -4.31
CA ARG A 39 -3.02 -10.68 -4.60
C ARG A 39 -4.35 -9.97 -4.33
N GLN A 40 -4.49 -9.37 -3.14
CA GLN A 40 -5.70 -8.64 -2.75
C GLN A 40 -5.93 -7.41 -3.65
N PHE A 41 -4.86 -6.69 -4.00
CA PHE A 41 -4.94 -5.57 -4.92
C PHE A 41 -5.46 -5.98 -6.30
N LEU A 42 -4.99 -7.10 -6.85
CA LEU A 42 -5.46 -7.60 -8.15
C LEU A 42 -6.94 -8.02 -8.13
N GLU A 43 -7.42 -8.56 -7.00
CA GLU A 43 -8.85 -8.88 -6.82
C GLU A 43 -9.69 -7.60 -6.82
N LEU A 44 -9.27 -6.58 -6.06
CA LEU A 44 -9.96 -5.27 -6.02
C LEU A 44 -9.90 -4.53 -7.38
N VAL A 45 -8.81 -4.63 -8.12
CA VAL A 45 -8.73 -4.02 -9.48
C VAL A 45 -9.73 -4.66 -10.44
N LYS A 46 -9.97 -5.96 -10.36
CA LYS A 46 -11.00 -6.63 -11.18
C LYS A 46 -12.40 -6.15 -10.78
N GLU A 47 -12.69 -6.07 -9.47
CA GLU A 47 -13.96 -5.52 -8.96
C GLU A 47 -14.14 -4.07 -9.41
N ASN A 48 -13.11 -3.24 -9.28
CA ASN A 48 -13.10 -1.84 -9.70
C ASN A 48 -13.45 -1.70 -11.19
N LYS A 49 -12.81 -2.49 -12.05
CA LYS A 49 -13.09 -2.46 -13.49
C LYS A 49 -14.55 -2.79 -13.81
N ALA A 50 -15.08 -3.85 -13.20
CA ALA A 50 -16.46 -4.27 -13.43
C ALA A 50 -17.48 -3.22 -12.94
N LEU A 51 -17.25 -2.65 -11.74
CA LEU A 51 -18.09 -1.58 -11.18
C LEU A 51 -18.00 -0.32 -12.03
N ARG A 52 -16.81 0.05 -12.49
CA ARG A 52 -16.60 1.22 -13.34
C ARG A 52 -17.35 1.12 -14.67
N GLU A 53 -17.23 -0.03 -15.36
CA GLU A 53 -17.98 -0.27 -16.59
C GLU A 53 -19.50 -0.19 -16.37
N LYS A 54 -20.00 -0.71 -15.23
CA LYS A 54 -21.41 -0.65 -14.86
C LYS A 54 -21.88 0.78 -14.62
N VAL A 55 -21.11 1.53 -13.80
CA VAL A 55 -21.40 2.94 -13.47
C VAL A 55 -21.32 3.83 -14.72
N GLU A 56 -20.27 3.69 -15.54
CA GLU A 56 -20.13 4.46 -16.78
C GLU A 56 -21.30 4.25 -17.74
N ASN A 57 -21.75 3.01 -17.91
CA ASN A 57 -22.91 2.71 -18.76
C ASN A 57 -24.20 3.27 -18.18
N GLY A 58 -24.36 3.21 -16.85
CA GLY A 58 -25.49 3.81 -16.18
C GLY A 58 -25.52 5.34 -16.30
N ILE A 59 -24.40 6.00 -16.09
CA ILE A 59 -24.29 7.47 -16.25
C ILE A 59 -24.55 7.88 -17.70
N LYS A 60 -24.12 7.10 -18.70
CA LYS A 60 -24.43 7.38 -20.12
C LYS A 60 -25.95 7.37 -20.38
N THR A 61 -26.67 6.41 -19.78
CA THR A 61 -28.14 6.34 -19.86
C THR A 61 -28.80 7.53 -19.17
N VAL A 62 -28.38 7.86 -17.95
CA VAL A 62 -28.87 9.03 -17.22
C VAL A 62 -28.66 10.33 -18.02
N ASN A 63 -27.46 10.53 -18.54
CA ASN A 63 -27.13 11.72 -19.33
C ASN A 63 -27.96 11.81 -20.62
N ARG A 64 -28.30 10.67 -21.25
CA ARG A 64 -29.16 10.64 -22.42
C ARG A 64 -30.58 11.10 -22.07
N HIS A 65 -31.20 10.55 -21.03
CA HIS A 65 -32.53 10.99 -20.58
C HIS A 65 -32.53 12.43 -20.12
N MET A 66 -31.46 12.87 -19.41
CA MET A 66 -31.32 14.26 -19.02
C MET A 66 -31.21 15.22 -20.21
N ALA A 67 -30.52 14.81 -21.28
CA ALA A 67 -30.44 15.60 -22.52
C ALA A 67 -31.80 15.68 -23.23
N LEU A 68 -32.60 14.61 -23.25
CA LEU A 68 -33.96 14.61 -23.79
C LEU A 68 -34.87 15.51 -22.95
N ALA A 69 -34.85 15.37 -21.63
CA ALA A 69 -35.61 16.24 -20.72
C ALA A 69 -35.25 17.74 -20.91
N SER A 70 -33.96 18.04 -21.11
CA SER A 70 -33.50 19.43 -21.38
C SER A 70 -33.93 19.97 -22.73
N ALA A 71 -34.28 19.11 -23.70
CA ALA A 71 -34.80 19.52 -24.98
C ALA A 71 -36.30 19.83 -24.93
N ASP A 72 -37.05 19.10 -24.07
CA ASP A 72 -38.51 19.23 -23.92
C ASP A 72 -38.90 20.33 -22.91
N MET A 73 -38.06 20.60 -21.92
CA MET A 73 -38.31 21.51 -20.83
C MET A 73 -37.55 22.83 -20.99
N SER A 74 -38.14 23.96 -20.52
CA SER A 74 -37.37 25.19 -20.42
C SER A 74 -36.29 25.10 -19.34
N TYR A 75 -35.18 25.80 -19.52
CA TYR A 75 -34.07 25.81 -18.54
C TYR A 75 -34.53 26.27 -17.16
N GLU A 76 -35.48 27.24 -17.09
CA GLU A 76 -36.03 27.72 -15.85
C GLU A 76 -36.84 26.64 -15.13
N SER A 77 -37.71 25.92 -15.83
CA SER A 77 -38.49 24.81 -15.26
C SER A 77 -37.61 23.69 -14.73
N LEU A 78 -36.57 23.33 -15.47
CA LEU A 78 -35.59 22.28 -15.05
C LEU A 78 -34.82 22.75 -13.80
N SER A 79 -34.38 24.02 -13.77
CA SER A 79 -33.65 24.57 -12.63
C SER A 79 -34.51 24.57 -11.36
N VAL A 80 -35.79 24.93 -11.47
CA VAL A 80 -36.73 24.89 -10.32
C VAL A 80 -37.01 23.50 -9.87
N ALA A 81 -37.19 22.53 -10.78
CA ALA A 81 -37.43 21.10 -10.46
C ALA A 81 -36.30 20.49 -9.65
N LEU A 82 -35.04 20.83 -9.98
CA LEU A 82 -33.84 20.27 -9.33
C LEU A 82 -33.33 21.08 -8.13
N MET A 83 -33.98 22.20 -7.79
CA MET A 83 -33.49 23.14 -6.78
C MET A 83 -33.48 22.57 -5.35
N MET A 84 -34.45 21.74 -5.00
CA MET A 84 -34.57 21.14 -3.64
C MET A 84 -34.63 19.63 -3.68
N PRO A 85 -33.56 18.93 -3.29
CA PRO A 85 -33.58 17.47 -3.20
C PRO A 85 -34.38 16.99 -1.97
N PHE A 86 -35.24 15.98 -2.15
CA PHE A 86 -35.94 15.32 -1.05
C PHE A 86 -35.08 14.32 -0.28
N GLN A 87 -34.14 13.71 -0.96
CA GLN A 87 -33.24 12.72 -0.37
C GLN A 87 -31.93 13.35 0.08
N LYS A 88 -31.50 12.99 1.29
CA LYS A 88 -30.16 13.31 1.81
C LYS A 88 -29.40 12.04 2.08
N LEU A 89 -28.20 11.96 1.54
CA LEU A 89 -27.27 10.86 1.78
C LEU A 89 -26.23 11.30 2.81
N ASN A 90 -26.21 10.60 3.95
CA ASN A 90 -25.12 10.71 4.91
C ASN A 90 -24.24 9.48 4.75
N ILE A 91 -22.91 9.68 4.74
CA ILE A 91 -21.94 8.59 4.61
C ILE A 91 -21.15 8.52 5.90
N ASP A 92 -21.32 7.45 6.67
CA ASP A 92 -20.46 7.15 7.80
C ASP A 92 -19.27 6.34 7.33
N VAL A 93 -18.07 6.82 7.65
CA VAL A 93 -16.82 6.18 7.22
C VAL A 93 -16.27 5.37 8.40
N LYS A 94 -16.28 4.05 8.27
CA LYS A 94 -15.60 3.14 9.18
C LYS A 94 -14.24 2.76 8.62
N ASN A 95 -13.28 2.56 9.51
CA ASN A 95 -11.93 2.15 9.14
C ASN A 95 -11.77 0.63 9.37
N LYS A 96 -11.48 -0.08 8.30
CA LYS A 96 -11.13 -1.51 8.33
C LYS A 96 -9.63 -1.67 8.13
N ASN A 97 -9.00 -2.52 8.93
CA ASN A 97 -7.57 -2.80 8.78
C ASN A 97 -7.35 -4.04 7.91
N VAL A 98 -6.65 -3.86 6.80
CA VAL A 98 -6.26 -4.93 5.88
C VAL A 98 -4.74 -4.98 5.84
N MET A 99 -4.12 -5.98 6.47
CA MET A 99 -2.66 -6.18 6.51
C MET A 99 -1.85 -4.92 6.91
N SER A 100 -2.32 -4.20 7.93
CA SER A 100 -1.74 -2.93 8.42
C SER A 100 -2.00 -1.71 7.51
N VAL A 101 -2.88 -1.83 6.53
CA VAL A 101 -3.41 -0.71 5.74
C VAL A 101 -4.80 -0.40 6.26
N THR A 102 -5.03 0.85 6.65
CA THR A 102 -6.35 1.32 7.06
C THR A 102 -7.15 1.68 5.82
N VAL A 103 -8.17 0.89 5.52
CA VAL A 103 -9.05 1.04 4.36
C VAL A 103 -10.39 1.59 4.84
N PRO A 104 -10.98 2.62 4.20
CA PRO A 104 -12.30 3.10 4.54
C PRO A 104 -13.37 2.11 4.05
N GLU A 105 -14.39 1.95 4.85
CA GLU A 105 -15.64 1.22 4.53
C GLU A 105 -16.78 2.24 4.63
N PHE A 106 -17.54 2.43 3.55
CA PHE A 106 -18.63 3.39 3.49
C PHE A 106 -19.93 2.75 3.89
N ILE A 107 -20.58 3.32 4.89
CA ILE A 107 -21.93 2.93 5.32
C ILE A 107 -22.87 4.07 4.92
N PRO A 108 -23.63 3.90 3.83
CA PRO A 108 -24.59 4.91 3.42
C PRO A 108 -25.82 4.88 4.33
N ASP A 109 -26.23 6.04 4.86
CA ASP A 109 -27.48 6.26 5.56
C ASP A 109 -28.37 7.14 4.70
N PHE A 110 -29.37 6.54 4.07
CA PHE A 110 -30.33 7.25 3.22
C PHE A 110 -31.44 7.82 4.09
N LYS A 111 -31.45 9.13 4.25
CA LYS A 111 -32.54 9.86 4.90
C LYS A 111 -33.46 10.42 3.84
N SER A 112 -34.58 9.71 3.61
CA SER A 112 -35.68 10.20 2.79
C SER A 112 -36.83 10.64 3.68
N ALA A 113 -37.51 11.73 3.31
CA ALA A 113 -38.69 12.23 4.05
C ALA A 113 -39.87 11.26 3.99
N SER A 114 -39.94 10.44 2.93
CA SER A 114 -40.94 9.38 2.75
C SER A 114 -40.31 8.19 2.05
N GLN A 115 -40.62 6.95 2.50
CA GLN A 115 -40.20 5.73 1.80
C GLN A 115 -40.94 5.68 0.44
N GLY A 116 -40.26 5.98 -0.64
CA GLY A 116 -40.74 5.88 -2.00
C GLY A 116 -40.83 7.15 -2.81
N ASP A 117 -40.65 8.31 -2.19
CA ASP A 117 -40.72 9.57 -2.90
C ASP A 117 -39.29 10.02 -3.32
N ILE A 118 -38.93 9.66 -4.56
CA ILE A 118 -37.63 9.98 -5.16
C ILE A 118 -37.70 11.39 -5.81
N TYR A 119 -38.93 11.81 -6.23
CA TYR A 119 -39.14 13.01 -7.02
C TYR A 119 -39.38 14.23 -6.13
N SER A 120 -38.59 15.29 -6.32
CA SER A 120 -38.67 16.53 -5.57
C SER A 120 -39.59 17.58 -6.22
N TYR A 121 -40.23 17.25 -7.32
CA TYR A 121 -40.99 18.14 -8.17
C TYR A 121 -42.39 17.61 -8.48
N GLY A 122 -43.31 18.51 -8.84
CA GLY A 122 -44.68 18.13 -9.21
C GLY A 122 -44.74 17.75 -10.69
N TYR A 123 -45.76 16.96 -11.04
CA TYR A 123 -45.97 16.47 -12.42
C TYR A 123 -46.34 17.57 -13.45
N ALA A 124 -46.64 18.78 -13.01
CA ALA A 124 -46.94 19.90 -13.91
C ALA A 124 -45.65 20.47 -14.46
N PHE A 125 -45.56 20.55 -15.79
CA PHE A 125 -44.41 21.11 -16.54
C PHE A 125 -43.10 20.30 -16.47
N THR A 126 -43.16 19.03 -16.06
CA THR A 126 -42.03 18.14 -16.01
C THR A 126 -42.16 17.02 -17.08
N SER A 127 -41.04 16.64 -17.68
CA SER A 127 -40.97 15.56 -18.71
C SER A 127 -40.79 14.20 -18.05
N GLY A 128 -41.39 13.15 -18.62
CA GLY A 128 -41.17 11.77 -18.19
C GLY A 128 -39.72 11.29 -18.34
N ASP A 129 -38.95 11.88 -19.25
CA ASP A 129 -37.51 11.61 -19.39
C ASP A 129 -36.72 12.09 -18.17
N LEU A 130 -37.16 13.17 -17.48
CA LEU A 130 -36.56 13.60 -16.22
C LEU A 130 -36.79 12.57 -15.11
N ASP A 131 -37.99 11.99 -15.03
CA ASP A 131 -38.32 10.94 -14.06
C ASP A 131 -37.46 9.69 -14.27
N GLU A 132 -37.30 9.27 -15.54
CA GLU A 132 -36.41 8.14 -15.85
C GLU A 132 -34.94 8.43 -15.52
N ALA A 133 -34.47 9.65 -15.78
CA ALA A 133 -33.10 10.06 -15.43
C ALA A 133 -32.85 9.99 -13.91
N VAL A 134 -33.76 10.53 -13.10
CA VAL A 134 -33.68 10.52 -11.63
C VAL A 134 -33.78 9.11 -11.09
N SER A 135 -34.70 8.29 -11.59
CA SER A 135 -34.85 6.88 -11.19
C SER A 135 -33.57 6.08 -11.49
N LYS A 136 -33.01 6.21 -12.71
CA LYS A 136 -31.76 5.55 -13.07
C LYS A 136 -30.56 6.02 -12.24
N LEU A 137 -30.51 7.31 -11.92
CA LEU A 137 -29.46 7.85 -11.04
C LEU A 137 -29.53 7.22 -9.64
N ASN A 138 -30.75 7.09 -9.10
CA ASN A 138 -30.95 6.47 -7.80
C ASN A 138 -30.56 4.98 -7.79
N GLU A 139 -30.84 4.24 -8.89
CA GLU A 139 -30.39 2.85 -9.03
C GLU A 139 -28.85 2.70 -9.05
N ILE A 140 -28.14 3.65 -9.64
CA ILE A 140 -26.68 3.60 -9.80
C ILE A 140 -25.94 4.13 -8.55
N LEU A 141 -26.58 4.95 -7.73
CA LEU A 141 -25.98 5.60 -6.57
C LEU A 141 -25.24 4.63 -5.62
N PRO A 142 -25.80 3.46 -5.23
CA PRO A 142 -25.07 2.50 -4.39
C PRO A 142 -23.82 1.94 -5.10
N ASP A 143 -23.89 1.69 -6.42
CA ASP A 143 -22.74 1.23 -7.18
C ASP A 143 -21.63 2.31 -7.26
N MET A 144 -22.00 3.58 -7.35
CA MET A 144 -21.05 4.71 -7.31
C MET A 144 -20.35 4.81 -5.96
N LEU A 145 -21.07 4.63 -4.85
CA LEU A 145 -20.48 4.63 -3.51
C LEU A 145 -19.53 3.45 -3.33
N ARG A 146 -19.92 2.27 -3.80
CA ARG A 146 -19.05 1.09 -3.75
C ARG A 146 -17.81 1.27 -4.63
N LEU A 147 -17.95 1.87 -5.80
CA LEU A 147 -16.82 2.20 -6.67
C LEU A 147 -15.83 3.14 -5.96
N ALA A 148 -16.32 4.20 -5.32
CA ALA A 148 -15.49 5.16 -4.60
C ALA A 148 -14.73 4.49 -3.43
N GLU A 149 -15.38 3.58 -2.70
CA GLU A 149 -14.76 2.78 -1.64
C GLU A 149 -13.63 1.89 -2.18
N VAL A 150 -13.91 1.15 -3.26
CA VAL A 150 -12.94 0.25 -3.89
C VAL A 150 -11.78 1.03 -4.50
N GLU A 151 -12.03 2.15 -5.18
CA GLU A 151 -10.97 3.02 -5.72
C GLU A 151 -10.05 3.56 -4.62
N LYS A 152 -10.62 4.03 -3.51
CA LYS A 152 -9.83 4.51 -2.38
C LYS A 152 -9.00 3.40 -1.76
N SER A 153 -9.57 2.21 -1.65
CA SER A 153 -8.90 1.02 -1.15
C SER A 153 -7.72 0.62 -2.05
N CYS A 154 -7.92 0.61 -3.35
CA CYS A 154 -6.87 0.36 -4.34
C CYS A 154 -5.74 1.39 -4.23
N GLN A 155 -6.07 2.68 -4.07
CA GLN A 155 -5.07 3.74 -3.92
C GLN A 155 -4.20 3.55 -2.67
N LEU A 156 -4.81 3.22 -1.53
CA LEU A 156 -4.08 3.01 -0.27
C LEU A 156 -3.21 1.74 -0.31
N LEU A 157 -3.73 0.65 -0.87
CA LEU A 157 -2.99 -0.59 -1.05
C LEU A 157 -1.81 -0.41 -2.02
N SER A 158 -1.99 0.28 -3.14
CA SER A 158 -0.91 0.54 -4.10
C SER A 158 0.25 1.33 -3.47
N ALA A 159 -0.05 2.35 -2.65
CA ALA A 159 0.95 3.12 -1.93
C ALA A 159 1.75 2.27 -0.93
N GLU A 160 1.08 1.36 -0.19
CA GLU A 160 1.77 0.46 0.74
C GLU A 160 2.56 -0.64 0.02
N ILE A 161 2.07 -1.16 -1.11
CA ILE A 161 2.81 -2.10 -1.97
C ILE A 161 4.11 -1.45 -2.47
N GLU A 162 4.04 -0.21 -2.96
CA GLU A 162 5.22 0.53 -3.40
C GLU A 162 6.24 0.73 -2.26
N LYS A 163 5.78 1.14 -1.10
CA LYS A 163 6.61 1.32 0.09
C LYS A 163 7.26 0.00 0.55
N THR A 164 6.49 -1.09 0.55
CA THR A 164 7.00 -2.42 0.89
C THR A 164 8.00 -2.92 -0.15
N ARG A 165 7.74 -2.71 -1.44
CA ARG A 165 8.66 -3.04 -2.53
C ARG A 165 9.99 -2.31 -2.38
N ARG A 166 9.97 -1.00 -2.07
CA ARG A 166 11.22 -0.23 -1.83
C ARG A 166 12.01 -0.81 -0.65
N ARG A 167 11.33 -1.21 0.44
CA ARG A 167 11.99 -1.82 1.60
C ARG A 167 12.59 -3.18 1.29
N VAL A 168 11.86 -4.04 0.55
CA VAL A 168 12.36 -5.34 0.09
C VAL A 168 13.61 -5.17 -0.77
N ASN A 169 13.56 -4.26 -1.77
CA ASN A 169 14.69 -3.99 -2.64
C ASN A 169 15.91 -3.45 -1.88
N ALA A 170 15.71 -2.55 -0.92
CA ALA A 170 16.79 -2.03 -0.09
C ALA A 170 17.46 -3.13 0.77
N LEU A 171 16.66 -4.05 1.33
CA LEU A 171 17.19 -5.20 2.06
C LEU A 171 17.97 -6.15 1.15
N GLU A 172 17.44 -6.47 -0.03
CA GLU A 172 18.00 -7.46 -0.95
C GLU A 172 19.27 -6.97 -1.63
N HIS A 173 19.28 -5.74 -2.12
CA HIS A 173 20.35 -5.24 -2.98
C HIS A 173 21.38 -4.35 -2.26
N VAL A 174 21.06 -3.84 -1.07
CA VAL A 174 21.98 -2.97 -0.31
C VAL A 174 22.35 -3.62 1.01
N MET A 175 21.40 -3.81 1.93
CA MET A 175 21.73 -4.17 3.31
C MET A 175 22.31 -5.59 3.46
N ILE A 176 21.74 -6.59 2.79
CA ILE A 176 22.21 -7.99 2.90
C ILE A 176 23.60 -8.16 2.26
N PRO A 177 23.89 -7.64 1.07
CA PRO A 177 25.25 -7.66 0.50
C PRO A 177 26.27 -6.90 1.37
N ASP A 178 25.94 -5.69 1.84
CA ASP A 178 26.84 -4.89 2.66
C ASP A 178 27.21 -5.61 3.95
N TYR A 179 26.25 -6.22 4.64
CA TYR A 179 26.53 -7.04 5.83
C TYR A 179 27.42 -8.25 5.48
N THR A 180 27.15 -8.92 4.37
CA THR A 180 27.92 -10.10 3.97
C THR A 180 29.36 -9.74 3.67
N ASP A 181 29.61 -8.66 2.92
CA ASP A 181 30.95 -8.23 2.55
C ASP A 181 31.72 -7.65 3.74
N THR A 182 31.04 -6.92 4.63
CA THR A 182 31.63 -6.42 5.87
C THR A 182 32.01 -7.56 6.81
N ILE A 183 31.19 -8.59 6.94
CA ILE A 183 31.50 -9.79 7.74
C ILE A 183 32.73 -10.49 7.17
N LYS A 184 32.83 -10.67 5.85
CA LYS A 184 34.01 -11.25 5.19
C LYS A 184 35.27 -10.43 5.49
N TYR A 185 35.18 -9.10 5.33
CA TYR A 185 36.29 -8.20 5.60
C TYR A 185 36.79 -8.30 7.04
N ILE A 186 35.86 -8.25 8.02
CA ILE A 186 36.21 -8.34 9.45
C ILE A 186 36.84 -9.70 9.76
N THR A 187 36.29 -10.80 9.21
CA THR A 187 36.83 -12.15 9.40
C THR A 187 38.27 -12.22 8.90
N MET A 188 38.54 -11.74 7.68
CA MET A 188 39.90 -11.72 7.11
C MET A 188 40.87 -10.88 7.98
N LYS A 189 40.42 -9.74 8.51
CA LYS A 189 41.23 -8.89 9.38
C LYS A 189 41.53 -9.56 10.74
N LEU A 190 40.57 -10.25 11.32
CA LEU A 190 40.77 -10.98 12.56
C LEU A 190 41.71 -12.17 12.37
N ASP A 191 41.56 -12.91 11.28
CA ASP A 191 42.45 -14.04 10.94
C ASP A 191 43.89 -13.56 10.73
N GLU A 192 44.08 -12.43 10.06
CA GLU A 192 45.43 -11.85 9.86
C GLU A 192 46.04 -11.37 11.20
N ASN A 193 45.25 -10.75 12.07
CA ASN A 193 45.70 -10.39 13.40
C ASN A 193 46.09 -11.60 14.24
N ASP A 194 45.27 -12.66 14.23
CA ASP A 194 45.57 -13.91 14.96
C ASP A 194 46.85 -14.57 14.39
N ARG A 195 47.03 -14.59 13.08
CA ARG A 195 48.26 -15.09 12.43
C ARG A 195 49.49 -14.27 12.81
N SER A 196 49.39 -12.94 12.75
CA SER A 196 50.48 -12.03 13.15
C SER A 196 50.86 -12.23 14.64
N THR A 197 49.88 -12.37 15.50
CA THR A 197 50.09 -12.62 16.94
C THR A 197 50.78 -13.95 17.18
N THR A 198 50.34 -15.02 16.51
CA THR A 198 50.95 -16.35 16.59
C THR A 198 52.42 -16.31 16.14
N THR A 199 52.71 -15.66 15.02
CA THR A 199 54.09 -15.51 14.51
C THR A 199 55.00 -14.74 15.49
N ARG A 200 54.46 -13.64 16.11
CA ARG A 200 55.22 -12.90 17.14
C ARG A 200 55.52 -13.77 18.36
N LEU A 201 54.53 -14.57 18.85
CA LEU A 201 54.72 -15.46 19.98
C LEU A 201 55.73 -16.54 19.68
N MET A 202 55.74 -17.13 18.45
CA MET A 202 56.76 -18.08 18.04
C MET A 202 58.19 -17.46 18.11
N LYS A 203 58.34 -16.25 17.60
CA LYS A 203 59.63 -15.56 17.59
C LYS A 203 60.08 -15.21 19.01
N VAL A 204 59.21 -14.79 19.92
CA VAL A 204 59.52 -14.56 21.32
C VAL A 204 59.94 -15.88 22.01
N LYS A 205 59.26 -17.00 21.75
CA LYS A 205 59.63 -18.29 22.29
C LYS A 205 61.05 -18.70 21.83
N ASP A 206 61.36 -18.53 20.51
CA ASP A 206 62.69 -18.89 19.97
C ASP A 206 63.79 -18.00 20.62
N MET A 207 63.54 -16.73 20.83
CA MET A 207 64.49 -15.84 21.54
C MET A 207 64.70 -16.24 23.01
N MET A 208 63.65 -16.70 23.73
CA MET A 208 63.77 -17.20 25.10
C MET A 208 64.62 -18.48 25.12
N LEU A 209 64.41 -19.40 24.20
CA LEU A 209 65.18 -20.65 24.11
C LEU A 209 66.65 -20.38 23.80
N GLN A 210 66.98 -19.42 22.93
CA GLN A 210 68.35 -19.03 22.64
C GLN A 210 69.05 -18.39 23.85
N ASN A 211 68.33 -17.53 24.60
CA ASN A 211 68.88 -16.94 25.82
C ASN A 211 69.12 -17.99 26.90
N THR A 212 68.25 -18.97 27.09
CA THR A 212 68.49 -20.07 28.04
C THR A 212 69.68 -20.94 27.66
N HIS A 213 69.97 -21.12 26.35
CA HIS A 213 71.15 -21.87 25.89
C HIS A 213 72.46 -21.08 26.06
N ASN A 214 72.43 -19.77 26.07
CA ASN A 214 73.61 -18.89 26.28
C ASN A 214 74.00 -18.73 27.78
N TYR A 215 73.21 -19.23 28.70
CA TYR A 215 73.46 -19.18 30.15
C TYR A 215 73.87 -20.55 30.73
N ILE A 216 74.07 -21.60 29.92
CA ILE A 216 74.68 -22.88 30.22
C ILE A 216 76.02 -22.98 29.50
#